data_3dbb1ff62da68ae76e1791ef7065ea70
#
_entry.id   3dbb1ff62da68ae76e1791ef7065ea70
#
_cell.length_a   1.000
_cell.length_b   1.000
_cell.length_c   1.000
_cell.angle_alpha   90.00
_cell.angle_beta   90.00
_cell.angle_gamma   90.00
#
_symmetry.space_group_name_H-M   'P 1'
#
loop_
_entity.id
_entity.type
_entity.pdbx_description
1 polymer ?
#
loop_
_entity_poly.entity_id
_entity_poly.type
_entity_poly.pdbx_seq_one_letter_code
_entity_poly.pdbx_strand_id
1 'polypeptide(L)'
;MSSVFTRVSRLAEVARQRHHAIMPRASATWLSNLAGRFVVFDGPDGSGKSTQFKRFATFARDEGGLKVCEVREPGGTAIGEQIRTILLDPANHEMSLRCEMMLYMASRAQLIEQTIRPALERGELVLADRFISSTLAYQGTAGGMTPEEILAVGRVAIGSIWPDLTVIFDVDEHVAATRLNPLLDRMELKGIEFHRRVRQGFLAQAHNQPDRHLVIDASADADSVTQRLLVSMKGWSASAAAAIRH
;
A
#
# COMPACT_ATOMS: atom_id res chain seq x y z
N MET A 1 -15.73 1.33 -38.83
CA MET A 1 -14.72 1.66 -37.81
C MET A 1 -15.15 2.75 -36.81
N SER A 2 -16.24 3.50 -37.05
CA SER A 2 -16.69 4.61 -36.18
C SER A 2 -17.42 4.19 -34.88
N SER A 3 -18.05 3.00 -34.81
CA SER A 3 -18.92 2.64 -33.67
C SER A 3 -18.16 2.13 -32.42
N VAL A 4 -16.94 1.63 -32.57
CA VAL A 4 -16.13 1.11 -31.46
C VAL A 4 -15.51 2.27 -30.66
N PHE A 5 -15.06 3.32 -31.35
CA PHE A 5 -14.52 4.51 -30.69
C PHE A 5 -15.56 5.26 -29.85
N THR A 6 -16.82 5.31 -30.30
CA THR A 6 -17.91 5.97 -29.57
C THR A 6 -18.33 5.19 -28.33
N ARG A 7 -18.16 3.86 -28.32
CA ARG A 7 -18.50 3.01 -27.17
C ARG A 7 -17.44 3.07 -26.06
N VAL A 8 -16.16 3.19 -26.43
CA VAL A 8 -15.05 3.34 -25.49
C VAL A 8 -15.08 4.72 -24.81
N SER A 9 -15.38 5.79 -25.58
CA SER A 9 -15.52 7.13 -24.99
C SER A 9 -16.71 7.25 -24.05
N ARG A 10 -17.85 6.61 -24.35
CA ARG A 10 -19.01 6.57 -23.44
C ARG A 10 -18.75 5.80 -22.16
N LEU A 11 -18.04 4.68 -22.23
CA LEU A 11 -17.65 3.90 -21.03
C LEU A 11 -16.68 4.67 -20.15
N ALA A 12 -15.73 5.40 -20.74
CA ALA A 12 -14.82 6.28 -20.01
C ALA A 12 -15.55 7.47 -19.36
N GLU A 13 -16.57 8.00 -20.02
CA GLU A 13 -17.39 9.11 -19.53
C GLU A 13 -18.35 8.69 -18.42
N VAL A 14 -18.95 7.51 -18.52
CA VAL A 14 -19.77 6.88 -17.45
C VAL A 14 -18.90 6.51 -16.25
N ALA A 15 -17.67 6.04 -16.46
CA ALA A 15 -16.72 5.79 -15.39
C ALA A 15 -16.30 7.09 -14.68
N ARG A 16 -16.04 8.18 -15.43
CA ARG A 16 -15.79 9.52 -14.86
C ARG A 16 -16.98 10.06 -14.07
N GLN A 17 -18.20 9.91 -14.58
CA GLN A 17 -19.43 10.39 -13.89
C GLN A 17 -19.70 9.61 -12.60
N ARG A 18 -19.40 8.30 -12.53
CA ARG A 18 -19.51 7.52 -11.29
C ARG A 18 -18.43 7.91 -10.26
N HIS A 19 -17.24 8.33 -10.68
CA HIS A 19 -16.22 8.85 -9.77
C HIS A 19 -16.59 10.22 -9.19
N HIS A 20 -17.27 11.08 -9.94
CA HIS A 20 -17.74 12.41 -9.47
C HIS A 20 -18.85 12.35 -8.40
N ALA A 21 -19.53 11.19 -8.25
CA ALA A 21 -20.58 11.01 -7.25
C ALA A 21 -20.04 10.74 -5.82
N ILE A 22 -18.73 10.51 -5.66
CA ILE A 22 -18.18 10.07 -4.39
C ILE A 22 -17.91 11.23 -3.41
N MET A 23 -17.49 12.40 -3.88
CA MET A 23 -17.39 13.64 -3.08
C MET A 23 -17.34 14.90 -3.99
N PRO A 24 -18.04 16.01 -3.64
CA PRO A 24 -17.92 17.27 -4.38
C PRO A 24 -16.54 17.92 -4.17
N ARG A 25 -16.00 18.62 -5.18
CA ARG A 25 -14.68 19.30 -5.16
C ARG A 25 -14.44 20.17 -3.92
N ALA A 26 -15.47 20.85 -3.42
CA ALA A 26 -15.40 21.66 -2.20
C ALA A 26 -15.05 20.85 -0.93
N SER A 27 -15.20 19.53 -0.95
CA SER A 27 -14.87 18.65 0.18
C SER A 27 -13.49 18.01 0.11
N ALA A 28 -12.73 18.23 -0.97
CA ALA A 28 -11.42 17.61 -1.23
C ALA A 28 -10.22 18.49 -0.84
N THR A 29 -10.44 19.66 -0.26
CA THR A 29 -9.37 20.61 0.16
C THR A 29 -8.37 20.00 1.14
N TRP A 30 -8.78 19.01 1.93
CA TRP A 30 -7.91 18.29 2.86
C TRP A 30 -6.76 17.52 2.16
N LEU A 31 -6.93 17.19 0.87
CA LEU A 31 -5.90 16.50 0.10
C LEU A 31 -4.60 17.31 0.00
N SER A 32 -4.67 18.65 0.02
CA SER A 32 -3.47 19.50 0.03
C SER A 32 -2.53 19.22 1.21
N ASN A 33 -3.06 18.72 2.34
CA ASN A 33 -2.25 18.32 3.50
C ASN A 33 -1.40 17.05 3.24
N LEU A 34 -1.66 16.35 2.13
CA LEU A 34 -0.92 15.15 1.74
C LEU A 34 0.27 15.45 0.80
N ALA A 35 0.44 16.69 0.35
CA ALA A 35 1.60 17.08 -0.45
C ALA A 35 2.89 16.85 0.37
N GLY A 36 3.89 16.18 -0.26
CA GLY A 36 5.15 15.82 0.41
C GLY A 36 5.03 14.73 1.48
N ARG A 37 3.88 14.05 1.58
CA ARG A 37 3.71 12.93 2.51
C ARG A 37 4.03 11.60 1.87
N PHE A 38 4.50 10.68 2.70
CA PHE A 38 4.72 9.29 2.34
C PHE A 38 3.64 8.40 2.98
N VAL A 39 2.70 7.91 2.17
CA VAL A 39 1.59 7.07 2.58
C VAL A 39 1.75 5.66 2.01
N VAL A 40 1.60 4.66 2.86
CA VAL A 40 1.67 3.24 2.48
C VAL A 40 0.28 2.63 2.55
N PHE A 41 -0.10 1.89 1.51
CA PHE A 41 -1.25 0.99 1.53
C PHE A 41 -0.76 -0.43 1.71
N ASP A 42 -1.20 -1.10 2.77
CA ASP A 42 -0.76 -2.43 3.14
C ASP A 42 -1.94 -3.30 3.62
N GLY A 43 -1.68 -4.56 3.90
CA GLY A 43 -2.67 -5.54 4.31
C GLY A 43 -2.47 -6.89 3.65
N PRO A 44 -3.24 -7.92 4.05
CA PRO A 44 -3.17 -9.26 3.48
C PRO A 44 -3.37 -9.29 1.97
N ASP A 45 -2.87 -10.34 1.31
CA ASP A 45 -3.20 -10.60 -0.08
C ASP A 45 -4.71 -10.87 -0.21
N GLY A 46 -5.33 -10.47 -1.32
CA GLY A 46 -6.79 -10.54 -1.48
C GLY A 46 -7.60 -9.47 -0.72
N SER A 47 -6.99 -8.55 0.02
CA SER A 47 -7.72 -7.48 0.74
C SER A 47 -8.35 -6.40 -0.16
N GLY A 48 -8.10 -6.43 -1.47
CA GLY A 48 -8.59 -5.40 -2.41
C GLY A 48 -7.77 -4.12 -2.40
N LYS A 49 -6.64 -4.11 -1.69
CA LYS A 49 -5.70 -3.00 -1.57
C LYS A 49 -5.35 -2.33 -2.91
N SER A 50 -4.97 -3.11 -3.93
CA SER A 50 -4.57 -2.58 -5.24
C SER A 50 -5.69 -1.83 -5.98
N THR A 51 -6.95 -2.19 -5.74
CA THR A 51 -8.11 -1.45 -6.25
C THR A 51 -8.22 -0.10 -5.56
N GLN A 52 -8.10 -0.06 -4.25
CA GLN A 52 -8.18 1.17 -3.46
C GLN A 52 -6.97 2.09 -3.71
N PHE A 53 -5.80 1.50 -3.92
CA PHE A 53 -4.58 2.22 -4.30
C PHE A 53 -4.79 3.04 -5.58
N LYS A 54 -5.25 2.37 -6.66
CA LYS A 54 -5.52 3.03 -7.95
C LYS A 54 -6.60 4.11 -7.83
N ARG A 55 -7.70 3.81 -7.11
CA ARG A 55 -8.80 4.75 -6.90
C ARG A 55 -8.33 5.99 -6.12
N PHE A 56 -7.57 5.79 -5.05
CA PHE A 56 -7.06 6.89 -4.24
C PHE A 56 -6.03 7.74 -4.99
N ALA A 57 -5.12 7.12 -5.73
CA ALA A 57 -4.15 7.84 -6.55
C ALA A 57 -4.85 8.73 -7.61
N THR A 58 -5.87 8.19 -8.28
CA THR A 58 -6.70 8.95 -9.23
C THR A 58 -7.43 10.11 -8.53
N PHE A 59 -8.08 9.84 -7.39
CA PHE A 59 -8.79 10.85 -6.62
C PHE A 59 -7.86 11.98 -6.14
N ALA A 60 -6.66 11.65 -5.67
CA ALA A 60 -5.68 12.62 -5.22
C ALA A 60 -5.19 13.54 -6.36
N ARG A 61 -5.06 13.00 -7.58
CA ARG A 61 -4.71 13.80 -8.77
C ARG A 61 -5.87 14.66 -9.25
N ASP A 62 -7.03 14.06 -9.47
CA ASP A 62 -8.15 14.69 -10.17
C ASP A 62 -8.87 15.72 -9.29
N GLU A 63 -9.08 15.40 -8.02
CA GLU A 63 -9.81 16.25 -7.07
C GLU A 63 -8.86 17.08 -6.18
N GLY A 64 -7.67 16.57 -5.88
CA GLY A 64 -6.68 17.23 -5.05
C GLY A 64 -5.66 18.08 -5.83
N GLY A 65 -5.52 17.84 -7.12
CA GLY A 65 -4.48 18.48 -7.94
C GLY A 65 -3.06 18.07 -7.55
N LEU A 66 -2.89 16.97 -6.81
CA LEU A 66 -1.60 16.53 -6.30
C LEU A 66 -0.78 15.85 -7.41
N LYS A 67 0.54 16.07 -7.37
CA LYS A 67 1.48 15.18 -8.02
C LYS A 67 1.63 13.93 -7.15
N VAL A 68 1.35 12.75 -7.72
CA VAL A 68 1.38 11.48 -7.01
C VAL A 68 2.45 10.59 -7.63
N CYS A 69 3.45 10.23 -6.82
CA CYS A 69 4.44 9.21 -7.15
C CYS A 69 3.94 7.86 -6.64
N GLU A 70 3.53 6.98 -7.54
CA GLU A 70 3.08 5.63 -7.23
C GLU A 70 4.25 4.66 -7.26
N VAL A 71 4.44 3.91 -6.18
CA VAL A 71 5.47 2.88 -6.06
C VAL A 71 4.88 1.58 -5.51
N ARG A 72 5.56 0.45 -5.74
CA ARG A 72 5.18 -0.84 -5.16
C ARG A 72 6.39 -1.63 -4.71
N GLU A 73 6.23 -2.44 -3.69
CA GLU A 73 7.24 -3.37 -3.20
C GLU A 73 6.78 -4.84 -3.24
N PRO A 74 7.72 -5.76 -3.47
CA PRO A 74 9.07 -5.53 -3.98
C PRO A 74 9.03 -5.09 -5.43
N GLY A 75 10.04 -4.32 -5.89
CA GLY A 75 10.12 -3.85 -7.28
C GLY A 75 10.21 -2.32 -7.43
N GLY A 76 9.67 -1.81 -8.54
CA GLY A 76 9.60 -0.37 -8.82
C GLY A 76 10.90 0.24 -9.36
N THR A 77 12.00 -0.51 -9.46
CA THR A 77 13.27 -0.14 -10.10
C THR A 77 13.82 -1.32 -10.88
N ALA A 78 14.75 -1.09 -11.81
CA ALA A 78 15.33 -2.19 -12.61
C ALA A 78 15.94 -3.30 -11.73
N ILE A 79 16.69 -2.94 -10.69
CA ILE A 79 17.25 -3.89 -9.72
C ILE A 79 16.14 -4.50 -8.86
N GLY A 80 15.18 -3.67 -8.39
CA GLY A 80 14.05 -4.15 -7.59
C GLY A 80 13.19 -5.16 -8.31
N GLU A 81 12.98 -5.03 -9.63
CA GLU A 81 12.21 -6.01 -10.43
C GLU A 81 12.95 -7.35 -10.56
N GLN A 82 14.28 -7.34 -10.67
CA GLN A 82 15.07 -8.58 -10.66
C GLN A 82 14.97 -9.28 -9.29
N ILE A 83 15.05 -8.52 -8.20
CA ILE A 83 14.86 -9.05 -6.85
C ILE A 83 13.44 -9.58 -6.69
N ARG A 84 12.42 -8.89 -7.21
CA ARG A 84 11.03 -9.34 -7.18
C ARG A 84 10.86 -10.69 -7.87
N THR A 85 11.49 -10.89 -9.02
CA THR A 85 11.46 -12.17 -9.72
C THR A 85 12.00 -13.29 -8.84
N ILE A 86 13.12 -13.08 -8.14
CA ILE A 86 13.69 -14.07 -7.21
C ILE A 86 12.74 -14.33 -6.03
N LEU A 87 12.19 -13.28 -5.44
CA LEU A 87 11.33 -13.37 -4.25
C LEU A 87 10.01 -14.12 -4.49
N LEU A 88 9.41 -13.93 -5.67
CA LEU A 88 8.06 -14.45 -5.97
C LEU A 88 8.07 -15.77 -6.73
N ASP A 89 9.21 -16.21 -7.26
CA ASP A 89 9.33 -17.47 -8.01
C ASP A 89 9.11 -18.67 -7.07
N PRO A 90 8.07 -19.49 -7.31
CA PRO A 90 7.82 -20.71 -6.56
C PRO A 90 8.98 -21.70 -6.55
N ALA A 91 9.86 -21.68 -7.58
CA ALA A 91 11.04 -22.52 -7.63
C ALA A 91 12.03 -22.24 -6.49
N ASN A 92 12.02 -21.05 -5.91
CA ASN A 92 12.89 -20.64 -4.82
C ASN A 92 12.33 -21.01 -3.43
N HIS A 93 11.69 -22.17 -3.30
CA HIS A 93 11.04 -22.63 -2.06
C HIS A 93 12.03 -22.89 -0.90
N GLU A 94 13.30 -23.16 -1.19
CA GLU A 94 14.37 -23.36 -0.20
C GLU A 94 14.94 -22.04 0.37
N MET A 95 14.47 -20.88 -0.11
CA MET A 95 14.96 -19.59 0.35
C MET A 95 14.77 -19.46 1.86
N SER A 96 15.87 -19.25 2.59
CA SER A 96 15.79 -19.03 4.03
C SER A 96 15.09 -17.71 4.36
N LEU A 97 14.40 -17.66 5.50
CA LEU A 97 13.66 -16.47 5.94
C LEU A 97 14.53 -15.20 6.03
N ARG A 98 15.80 -15.36 6.47
CA ARG A 98 16.75 -14.24 6.53
C ARG A 98 17.12 -13.75 5.14
N CYS A 99 17.36 -14.64 4.19
CA CYS A 99 17.62 -14.27 2.79
C CYS A 99 16.41 -13.53 2.20
N GLU A 100 15.20 -14.04 2.40
CA GLU A 100 13.95 -13.43 1.97
C GLU A 100 13.84 -11.97 2.49
N MET A 101 14.01 -11.78 3.79
CA MET A 101 13.97 -10.46 4.44
C MET A 101 15.04 -9.51 3.87
N MET A 102 16.28 -9.97 3.69
CA MET A 102 17.37 -9.17 3.15
C MET A 102 17.10 -8.74 1.70
N LEU A 103 16.52 -9.61 0.88
CA LEU A 103 16.13 -9.27 -0.49
C LEU A 103 15.01 -8.21 -0.54
N TYR A 104 14.01 -8.30 0.33
CA TYR A 104 13.02 -7.23 0.48
C TYR A 104 13.66 -5.90 0.86
N MET A 105 14.62 -5.92 1.81
CA MET A 105 15.32 -4.71 2.25
C MET A 105 16.22 -4.13 1.15
N ALA A 106 16.90 -4.97 0.36
CA ALA A 106 17.71 -4.52 -0.77
C ALA A 106 16.85 -3.84 -1.85
N SER A 107 15.71 -4.45 -2.22
CA SER A 107 14.75 -3.84 -3.16
C SER A 107 14.25 -2.50 -2.65
N ARG A 108 13.93 -2.40 -1.36
CA ARG A 108 13.44 -1.19 -0.68
C ARG A 108 14.49 -0.08 -0.69
N ALA A 109 15.73 -0.40 -0.33
CA ALA A 109 16.82 0.58 -0.32
C ALA A 109 17.00 1.24 -1.70
N GLN A 110 16.98 0.44 -2.77
CA GLN A 110 17.08 0.94 -4.14
C GLN A 110 15.86 1.82 -4.51
N LEU A 111 14.65 1.40 -4.13
CA LEU A 111 13.42 2.15 -4.42
C LEU A 111 13.41 3.52 -3.70
N ILE A 112 13.88 3.56 -2.47
CA ILE A 112 13.97 4.80 -1.68
C ILE A 112 14.90 5.78 -2.37
N GLU A 113 16.12 5.39 -2.66
CA GLU A 113 17.15 6.28 -3.22
C GLU A 113 16.77 6.75 -4.64
N GLN A 114 16.25 5.86 -5.46
CA GLN A 114 16.01 6.15 -6.86
C GLN A 114 14.67 6.85 -7.12
N THR A 115 13.66 6.64 -6.27
CA THR A 115 12.29 7.05 -6.57
C THR A 115 11.62 7.82 -5.43
N ILE A 116 11.59 7.25 -4.20
CA ILE A 116 10.81 7.83 -3.10
C ILE A 116 11.42 9.14 -2.62
N ARG A 117 12.73 9.16 -2.31
CA ARG A 117 13.42 10.37 -1.84
C ARG A 117 13.28 11.53 -2.83
N PRO A 118 13.60 11.37 -4.14
CA PRO A 118 13.46 12.46 -5.11
C PRO A 118 12.00 12.94 -5.25
N ALA A 119 11.00 12.07 -5.13
CA ALA A 119 9.60 12.47 -5.19
C ALA A 119 9.18 13.33 -3.99
N LEU A 120 9.59 12.93 -2.77
CA LEU A 120 9.35 13.71 -1.55
C LEU A 120 10.05 15.08 -1.59
N GLU A 121 11.27 15.14 -2.10
CA GLU A 121 12.01 16.39 -2.29
C GLU A 121 11.31 17.35 -3.26
N ARG A 122 10.56 16.82 -4.23
CA ARG A 122 9.70 17.63 -5.12
C ARG A 122 8.34 17.98 -4.52
N GLY A 123 8.06 17.58 -3.27
CA GLY A 123 6.78 17.80 -2.59
C GLY A 123 5.63 16.94 -3.15
N GLU A 124 5.93 15.84 -3.82
CA GLU A 124 4.91 14.93 -4.35
C GLU A 124 4.32 14.06 -3.21
N LEU A 125 3.05 13.68 -3.32
CA LEU A 125 2.51 12.59 -2.50
C LEU A 125 3.13 11.28 -2.99
N VAL A 126 3.90 10.61 -2.12
CA VAL A 126 4.35 9.24 -2.39
C VAL A 126 3.30 8.27 -1.86
N LEU A 127 2.78 7.43 -2.74
CA LEU A 127 1.83 6.38 -2.42
C LEU A 127 2.46 5.02 -2.74
N ALA A 128 2.69 4.19 -1.71
CA ALA A 128 3.32 2.87 -1.87
C ALA A 128 2.32 1.74 -1.68
N ASP A 129 2.33 0.78 -2.60
CA ASP A 129 1.70 -0.54 -2.42
C ASP A 129 2.71 -1.46 -1.73
N ARG A 130 2.56 -1.64 -0.42
CA ARG A 130 3.44 -2.31 0.54
C ARG A 130 4.72 -1.51 0.89
N PHE A 131 5.20 -1.75 2.12
CA PHE A 131 6.47 -1.24 2.63
C PHE A 131 6.95 -2.09 3.82
N ILE A 132 7.64 -1.48 4.81
CA ILE A 132 8.21 -2.17 5.98
C ILE A 132 7.16 -2.92 6.81
N SER A 133 5.92 -2.43 6.89
CA SER A 133 4.81 -3.06 7.59
C SER A 133 4.51 -4.47 7.05
N SER A 134 4.62 -4.68 5.73
CA SER A 134 4.58 -6.02 5.13
C SER A 134 5.69 -6.91 5.68
N THR A 135 6.94 -6.43 5.75
CA THR A 135 8.05 -7.24 6.26
C THR A 135 7.84 -7.63 7.73
N LEU A 136 7.36 -6.70 8.56
CA LEU A 136 7.02 -6.99 9.96
C LEU A 136 5.89 -8.02 10.09
N ALA A 137 4.90 -8.01 9.19
CA ALA A 137 3.80 -8.97 9.20
C ALA A 137 4.23 -10.35 8.65
N TYR A 138 4.85 -10.38 7.48
CA TYR A 138 5.18 -11.62 6.75
C TYR A 138 6.43 -12.32 7.29
N GLN A 139 7.57 -11.64 7.39
CA GLN A 139 8.82 -12.22 7.88
C GLN A 139 8.89 -12.18 9.41
N GLY A 140 8.25 -11.19 10.03
CA GLY A 140 8.13 -11.06 11.48
C GLY A 140 7.07 -12.00 12.04
N THR A 141 5.85 -11.50 12.26
CA THR A 141 4.79 -12.21 12.99
C THR A 141 4.46 -13.59 12.40
N ALA A 142 4.37 -13.70 11.07
CA ALA A 142 4.05 -14.97 10.44
C ALA A 142 5.30 -15.87 10.25
N GLY A 143 6.46 -15.28 9.97
CA GLY A 143 7.70 -15.99 9.69
C GLY A 143 8.53 -16.33 10.93
N GLY A 144 8.41 -15.55 12.02
CA GLY A 144 9.08 -15.79 13.29
C GLY A 144 10.37 -14.99 13.54
N MET A 145 10.69 -14.01 12.68
CA MET A 145 11.75 -13.04 13.00
C MET A 145 11.25 -12.02 14.01
N THR A 146 12.13 -11.52 14.87
CA THR A 146 11.74 -10.47 15.82
C THR A 146 11.61 -9.11 15.14
N PRO A 147 10.74 -8.22 15.64
CA PRO A 147 10.65 -6.86 15.12
C PRO A 147 11.99 -6.12 15.20
N GLU A 148 12.79 -6.37 16.23
CA GLU A 148 14.10 -5.76 16.46
C GLU A 148 15.09 -6.13 15.35
N GLU A 149 15.14 -7.41 14.94
CA GLU A 149 15.99 -7.88 13.83
C GLU A 149 15.59 -7.19 12.53
N ILE A 150 14.28 -7.16 12.21
CA ILE A 150 13.77 -6.54 10.99
C ILE A 150 14.02 -5.03 10.98
N LEU A 151 13.74 -4.34 12.09
CA LEU A 151 13.93 -2.90 12.19
C LEU A 151 15.41 -2.49 12.21
N ALA A 152 16.32 -3.35 12.71
CA ALA A 152 17.76 -3.10 12.64
C ALA A 152 18.24 -3.00 11.18
N VAL A 153 17.85 -3.96 10.33
CA VAL A 153 18.16 -3.93 8.90
C VAL A 153 17.34 -2.84 8.19
N GLY A 154 16.08 -2.68 8.60
CA GLY A 154 15.20 -1.63 8.09
C GLY A 154 15.78 -0.22 8.27
N ARG A 155 16.37 0.08 9.40
CA ARG A 155 17.05 1.38 9.62
C ARG A 155 18.17 1.66 8.62
N VAL A 156 18.92 0.63 8.25
CA VAL A 156 19.98 0.77 7.23
C VAL A 156 19.37 0.99 5.85
N ALA A 157 18.36 0.19 5.47
CA ALA A 157 17.74 0.23 4.15
C ALA A 157 16.89 1.50 3.92
N ILE A 158 16.21 1.97 4.97
CA ILE A 158 15.24 3.07 4.90
C ILE A 158 15.89 4.43 5.20
N GLY A 159 16.89 4.45 6.07
CA GLY A 159 17.50 5.69 6.54
C GLY A 159 16.47 6.56 7.27
N SER A 160 16.35 7.80 6.83
CA SER A 160 15.41 8.78 7.41
C SER A 160 14.01 8.79 6.76
N ILE A 161 13.78 8.03 5.70
CA ILE A 161 12.54 8.07 4.88
C ILE A 161 11.51 7.05 5.38
N TRP A 162 10.89 7.34 6.51
CA TRP A 162 9.82 6.50 7.06
C TRP A 162 8.44 6.99 6.63
N PRO A 163 7.44 6.08 6.47
CA PRO A 163 6.08 6.48 6.15
C PRO A 163 5.48 7.43 7.22
N ASP A 164 4.76 8.45 6.76
CA ASP A 164 3.93 9.28 7.63
C ASP A 164 2.71 8.49 8.12
N LEU A 165 2.16 7.64 7.24
CA LEU A 165 0.96 6.86 7.48
C LEU A 165 1.04 5.50 6.77
N THR A 166 0.61 4.45 7.46
CA THR A 166 0.29 3.15 6.88
C THR A 166 -1.21 2.88 6.97
N VAL A 167 -1.87 2.65 5.85
CA VAL A 167 -3.28 2.27 5.76
C VAL A 167 -3.36 0.76 5.56
N ILE A 168 -3.93 0.06 6.54
CA ILE A 168 -4.08 -1.39 6.54
C ILE A 168 -5.49 -1.73 6.09
N PHE A 169 -5.62 -2.44 4.97
CA PHE A 169 -6.89 -3.00 4.50
C PHE A 169 -7.10 -4.37 5.15
N ASP A 170 -7.93 -4.40 6.19
CA ASP A 170 -8.22 -5.62 6.94
C ASP A 170 -9.36 -6.41 6.30
N VAL A 171 -9.14 -7.70 6.14
CA VAL A 171 -10.14 -8.65 5.66
C VAL A 171 -9.88 -10.01 6.28
N ASP A 172 -10.95 -10.75 6.52
CA ASP A 172 -10.87 -12.14 6.97
C ASP A 172 -10.13 -13.00 5.94
N GLU A 173 -9.28 -13.91 6.40
CA GLU A 173 -8.42 -14.75 5.55
C GLU A 173 -9.20 -15.66 4.61
N HIS A 174 -10.41 -16.11 5.00
CA HIS A 174 -11.26 -16.91 4.12
C HIS A 174 -11.85 -16.06 2.99
N VAL A 175 -12.27 -14.83 3.30
CA VAL A 175 -12.75 -13.88 2.28
C VAL A 175 -11.59 -13.48 1.36
N ALA A 176 -10.42 -13.22 1.91
CA ALA A 176 -9.21 -12.90 1.14
C ALA A 176 -8.87 -14.00 0.14
N ALA A 177 -8.88 -15.26 0.58
CA ALA A 177 -8.58 -16.43 -0.26
C ALA A 177 -9.51 -16.54 -1.48
N THR A 178 -10.80 -16.16 -1.36
CA THR A 178 -11.73 -16.17 -2.50
C THR A 178 -11.42 -15.12 -3.57
N ARG A 179 -10.60 -14.14 -3.24
CA ARG A 179 -10.24 -13.02 -4.13
C ARG A 179 -8.87 -13.17 -4.78
N LEU A 180 -8.11 -14.19 -4.41
CA LEU A 180 -6.78 -14.45 -4.97
C LEU A 180 -6.86 -14.98 -6.39
N ASN A 181 -5.79 -14.75 -7.17
CA ASN A 181 -5.61 -15.35 -8.48
C ASN A 181 -5.36 -16.87 -8.33
N PRO A 182 -5.90 -17.74 -9.20
CA PRO A 182 -5.56 -19.16 -9.21
C PRO A 182 -4.07 -19.48 -9.39
N LEU A 183 -3.31 -18.59 -10.03
CA LEU A 183 -1.85 -18.70 -10.16
C LEU A 183 -1.18 -17.99 -8.99
N LEU A 184 -0.99 -18.74 -7.90
CA LEU A 184 -0.40 -18.24 -6.66
C LEU A 184 1.12 -18.10 -6.77
N ASP A 185 1.65 -17.00 -6.23
CA ASP A 185 3.08 -16.83 -6.07
C ASP A 185 3.62 -17.57 -4.81
N ARG A 186 4.93 -17.54 -4.60
CA ARG A 186 5.59 -18.22 -3.49
C ARG A 186 5.06 -17.78 -2.11
N MET A 187 4.66 -16.53 -1.95
CA MET A 187 4.14 -16.02 -0.69
C MET A 187 2.69 -16.44 -0.46
N GLU A 188 1.88 -16.41 -1.51
CA GLU A 188 0.47 -16.83 -1.49
C GLU A 188 0.31 -18.33 -1.24
N LEU A 189 1.32 -19.15 -1.62
CA LEU A 189 1.35 -20.60 -1.39
C LEU A 189 1.56 -21.02 0.07
N LYS A 190 1.87 -20.11 1.00
CA LYS A 190 2.20 -20.43 2.41
C LYS A 190 1.03 -20.90 3.28
N GLY A 191 -0.18 -20.96 2.74
CA GLY A 191 -1.37 -21.54 3.39
C GLY A 191 -2.08 -20.58 4.36
N ILE A 192 -3.33 -20.94 4.70
CA ILE A 192 -4.26 -20.06 5.41
C ILE A 192 -3.79 -19.66 6.82
N GLU A 193 -3.15 -20.59 7.55
CA GLU A 193 -2.64 -20.31 8.90
C GLU A 193 -1.51 -19.27 8.89
N PHE A 194 -0.66 -19.28 7.85
CA PHE A 194 0.36 -18.26 7.66
C PHE A 194 -0.31 -16.90 7.40
N HIS A 195 -1.29 -16.85 6.51
CA HIS A 195 -2.01 -15.60 6.18
C HIS A 195 -2.81 -15.05 7.36
N ARG A 196 -3.34 -15.92 8.22
CA ARG A 196 -3.96 -15.52 9.49
C ARG A 196 -2.96 -14.80 10.41
N ARG A 197 -1.74 -15.34 10.55
CA ARG A 197 -0.68 -14.69 11.34
C ARG A 197 -0.22 -13.37 10.68
N VAL A 198 -0.16 -13.31 9.36
CA VAL A 198 0.12 -12.05 8.63
C VAL A 198 -0.90 -10.97 8.99
N ARG A 199 -2.20 -11.29 8.91
CA ARG A 199 -3.28 -10.37 9.32
C ARG A 199 -3.11 -9.90 10.77
N GLN A 200 -2.85 -10.83 11.70
CA GLN A 200 -2.58 -10.49 13.10
C GLN A 200 -1.39 -9.55 13.24
N GLY A 201 -0.33 -9.76 12.46
CA GLY A 201 0.84 -8.90 12.45
C GLY A 201 0.53 -7.46 12.02
N PHE A 202 -0.31 -7.26 11.00
CA PHE A 202 -0.77 -5.93 10.60
C PHE A 202 -1.61 -5.27 11.68
N LEU A 203 -2.57 -5.97 12.27
CA LEU A 203 -3.44 -5.43 13.31
C LEU A 203 -2.66 -5.08 14.60
N ALA A 204 -1.66 -5.88 14.96
CA ALA A 204 -0.78 -5.60 16.09
C ALA A 204 0.03 -4.32 15.88
N GLN A 205 0.55 -4.08 14.66
CA GLN A 205 1.24 -2.82 14.34
C GLN A 205 0.31 -1.61 14.50
N ALA A 206 -0.93 -1.70 13.99
CA ALA A 206 -1.91 -0.63 14.11
C ALA A 206 -2.29 -0.37 15.57
N HIS A 207 -2.44 -1.41 16.37
CA HIS A 207 -2.72 -1.29 17.81
C HIS A 207 -1.57 -0.59 18.55
N ASN A 208 -0.33 -0.94 18.23
CA ASN A 208 0.86 -0.42 18.90
C ASN A 208 1.21 1.02 18.48
N GLN A 209 0.80 1.46 17.29
CA GLN A 209 1.11 2.78 16.74
C GLN A 209 -0.13 3.40 16.05
N PRO A 210 -1.21 3.69 16.79
CA PRO A 210 -2.48 4.14 16.22
C PRO A 210 -2.38 5.48 15.45
N ASP A 211 -1.46 6.36 15.87
CA ASP A 211 -1.27 7.66 15.22
C ASP A 211 -0.63 7.54 13.81
N ARG A 212 0.02 6.42 13.52
CA ARG A 212 0.70 6.13 12.24
C ARG A 212 0.01 5.06 11.42
N HIS A 213 -1.10 4.52 11.89
CA HIS A 213 -1.82 3.46 11.20
C HIS A 213 -3.32 3.76 11.15
N LEU A 214 -3.92 3.49 10.00
CA LEU A 214 -5.38 3.43 9.83
C LEU A 214 -5.75 1.99 9.46
N VAL A 215 -6.77 1.45 10.11
CA VAL A 215 -7.34 0.15 9.73
C VAL A 215 -8.66 0.39 9.00
N ILE A 216 -8.75 -0.11 7.78
CA ILE A 216 -9.94 -0.03 6.93
C ILE A 216 -10.52 -1.43 6.80
N ASP A 217 -11.73 -1.63 7.31
CA ASP A 217 -12.49 -2.86 7.04
C ASP A 217 -12.78 -2.98 5.54
N ALA A 218 -12.11 -3.94 4.89
CA ALA A 218 -12.16 -4.21 3.47
C ALA A 218 -13.07 -5.39 3.11
N SER A 219 -13.96 -5.81 4.01
CA SER A 219 -14.91 -6.92 3.80
C SER A 219 -16.03 -6.57 2.81
N ALA A 220 -16.42 -5.29 2.74
CA ALA A 220 -17.49 -4.79 1.89
C ALA A 220 -17.11 -4.70 0.41
N ASP A 221 -18.04 -4.20 -0.41
CA ASP A 221 -17.79 -3.85 -1.81
C ASP A 221 -16.78 -2.72 -1.96
N ALA A 222 -16.18 -2.60 -3.14
CA ALA A 222 -15.09 -1.67 -3.39
C ALA A 222 -15.49 -0.19 -3.21
N ASP A 223 -16.75 0.19 -3.44
CA ASP A 223 -17.22 1.56 -3.30
C ASP A 223 -17.39 1.93 -1.83
N SER A 224 -17.96 1.04 -1.03
CA SER A 224 -18.07 1.17 0.43
C SER A 224 -16.69 1.28 1.09
N VAL A 225 -15.72 0.45 0.66
CA VAL A 225 -14.33 0.52 1.16
C VAL A 225 -13.67 1.84 0.77
N THR A 226 -13.89 2.32 -0.47
CA THR A 226 -13.38 3.64 -0.90
C THR A 226 -13.92 4.76 0.00
N GLN A 227 -15.20 4.74 0.33
CA GLN A 227 -15.79 5.76 1.20
C GLN A 227 -15.20 5.75 2.61
N ARG A 228 -15.05 4.57 3.23
CA ARG A 228 -14.37 4.41 4.53
C ARG A 228 -12.95 4.96 4.48
N LEU A 229 -12.19 4.61 3.44
CA LEU A 229 -10.84 5.10 3.22
C LEU A 229 -10.78 6.63 3.19
N LEU A 230 -11.61 7.27 2.36
CA LEU A 230 -11.62 8.74 2.21
C LEU A 230 -11.98 9.45 3.51
N VAL A 231 -12.96 8.94 4.27
CA VAL A 231 -13.35 9.49 5.59
C VAL A 231 -12.19 9.39 6.58
N SER A 232 -11.54 8.22 6.68
CA SER A 232 -10.43 7.99 7.60
C SER A 232 -9.20 8.83 7.23
N MET A 233 -8.84 8.89 5.95
CA MET A 233 -7.75 9.71 5.42
C MET A 233 -7.95 11.20 5.69
N LYS A 234 -9.18 11.70 5.52
CA LYS A 234 -9.54 13.09 5.83
C LYS A 234 -9.35 13.39 7.32
N GLY A 235 -9.81 12.51 8.20
CA GLY A 235 -9.63 12.65 9.64
C GLY A 235 -8.15 12.69 10.03
N TRP A 236 -7.36 11.73 9.54
CA TRP A 236 -5.92 11.68 9.80
C TRP A 236 -5.19 12.92 9.28
N SER A 237 -5.49 13.38 8.06
CA SER A 237 -4.83 14.54 7.45
C SER A 237 -5.06 15.83 8.23
N ALA A 238 -6.23 15.99 8.84
CA ALA A 238 -6.55 17.14 9.69
C ALA A 238 -5.73 17.13 10.98
N SER A 239 -5.59 15.96 11.62
CA SER A 239 -4.77 15.77 12.84
C SER A 239 -3.29 16.00 12.57
N ALA A 240 -2.76 15.44 11.46
CA ALA A 240 -1.38 15.62 11.05
C ALA A 240 -1.03 17.08 10.74
N ALA A 241 -1.94 17.82 10.11
CA ALA A 241 -1.76 19.26 9.84
C ALA A 241 -1.79 20.10 11.13
N ALA A 242 -2.53 19.70 12.15
CA ALA A 242 -2.55 20.36 13.44
C ALA A 242 -1.23 20.16 14.21
N ALA A 243 -0.63 18.96 14.14
CA ALA A 243 0.63 18.64 14.83
C ALA A 243 1.85 19.41 14.29
N ILE A 244 1.83 19.91 13.06
CA ILE A 244 2.92 20.73 12.46
C ILE A 244 2.86 22.19 12.93
N ARG A 245 1.72 22.66 13.44
CA ARG A 245 1.53 24.07 13.84
C ARG A 245 1.91 24.36 15.28
N HIS A 246 2.30 23.34 16.03
CA HIS A 246 2.78 23.40 17.42
C HIS A 246 4.25 22.97 17.52
#